data_22f924343b59a3e15db934f19ecba12d
#
_entry.id   22f924343b59a3e15db934f19ecba12d
#
_cell.length_a   1.000
_cell.length_b   1.000
_cell.length_c   1.000
_cell.angle_alpha   90.00
_cell.angle_beta   90.00
_cell.angle_gamma   90.00
#
_symmetry.space_group_name_H-M   'P 1'
#
loop_
_entity.id
_entity.type
_entity.pdbx_description
1 polymer ?
#
loop_
_entity_poly.entity_id
_entity_poly.type
_entity_poly.pdbx_seq_one_letter_code
_entity_poly.pdbx_strand_id
1 'polypeptide(L)'
;MAQSKKFISPGAWFSMMYPVDWNEFEDGEGSFLFYNPNEWTGNFRISAYKGSATYAREVIRQELKDNPSAVSVRIGNMECAYSKEMFEEDGAYYTSHLWITGMDDVAFECSFTVSKGSSAAEAEAVIASLEKRKEGVKYPAEIIPVRLSEIYQIYKVKP
;
A
#
# COMPACT_ATOMS: atom_id res chain seq x y z
N MET A 1 6.43 -12.31 18.18
CA MET A 1 6.05 -11.05 17.51
C MET A 1 6.95 -10.81 16.31
N ALA A 2 6.37 -10.62 15.17
CA ALA A 2 7.14 -10.39 13.96
C ALA A 2 7.82 -9.02 14.03
N GLN A 3 9.07 -8.97 13.62
CA GLN A 3 9.77 -7.70 13.49
C GLN A 3 9.35 -7.03 12.20
N SER A 4 9.42 -5.71 12.19
CA SER A 4 9.06 -4.90 11.04
C SER A 4 10.23 -4.04 10.60
N LYS A 5 10.22 -3.65 9.34
CA LYS A 5 11.16 -2.68 8.81
C LYS A 5 10.39 -1.58 8.10
N LYS A 6 11.04 -0.43 7.93
CA LYS A 6 10.40 0.78 7.44
C LYS A 6 10.64 0.95 5.95
N PHE A 7 9.58 1.28 5.23
CA PHE A 7 9.63 1.70 3.84
C PHE A 7 9.34 3.19 3.77
N ILE A 8 10.20 3.93 3.06
CA ILE A 8 9.97 5.33 2.74
C ILE A 8 9.83 5.39 1.23
N SER A 9 8.72 5.90 0.74
CA SER A 9 8.47 5.94 -0.70
C SER A 9 9.45 6.89 -1.40
N PRO A 10 9.75 6.62 -2.68
CA PRO A 10 10.51 7.57 -3.49
C PRO A 10 9.81 8.92 -3.47
N GLY A 11 10.60 9.99 -3.31
CA GLY A 11 10.04 11.33 -3.13
C GLY A 11 9.55 11.60 -1.72
N ALA A 12 9.60 10.61 -0.84
CA ALA A 12 9.26 10.74 0.58
C ALA A 12 7.82 11.22 0.82
N TRP A 13 6.87 10.70 0.04
CA TRP A 13 5.45 11.04 0.20
C TRP A 13 4.84 10.36 1.42
N PHE A 14 5.23 9.14 1.66
CA PHE A 14 4.68 8.36 2.76
C PHE A 14 5.70 7.36 3.28
N SER A 15 5.42 6.81 4.43
CA SER A 15 6.19 5.71 4.98
C SER A 15 5.23 4.68 5.55
N MET A 16 5.73 3.47 5.70
CA MET A 16 4.97 2.38 6.31
C MET A 16 5.92 1.36 6.91
N MET A 17 5.41 0.56 7.84
CA MET A 17 6.14 -0.56 8.42
C MET A 17 5.62 -1.85 7.79
N TYR A 18 6.53 -2.76 7.46
CA TYR A 18 6.14 -4.05 6.88
C TYR A 18 6.98 -5.17 7.48
N PRO A 19 6.50 -6.42 7.43
CA PRO A 19 7.22 -7.53 8.06
C PRO A 19 8.65 -7.68 7.55
N VAL A 20 9.58 -7.93 8.45
CA VAL A 20 11.00 -8.04 8.10
C VAL A 20 11.26 -9.17 7.10
N ASP A 21 10.39 -10.18 7.07
CA ASP A 21 10.52 -11.31 6.14
C ASP A 21 10.05 -11.00 4.72
N TRP A 22 9.38 -9.87 4.54
CA TRP A 22 8.97 -9.45 3.21
C TRP A 22 10.13 -8.72 2.54
N ASN A 23 10.23 -8.90 1.23
CA ASN A 23 11.13 -8.10 0.40
C ASN A 23 10.31 -7.16 -0.45
N GLU A 24 10.89 -6.02 -0.74
CA GLU A 24 10.31 -5.02 -1.61
C GLU A 24 10.72 -5.31 -3.04
N PHE A 25 9.75 -5.27 -3.95
CA PHE A 25 10.00 -5.43 -5.38
C PHE A 25 9.34 -4.27 -6.11
N GLU A 26 10.02 -3.77 -7.12
CA GLU A 26 9.45 -2.74 -7.96
C GLU A 26 8.45 -3.41 -8.90
N ASP A 27 7.24 -2.87 -8.95
CA ASP A 27 6.16 -3.44 -9.73
C ASP A 27 5.55 -2.38 -10.63
N GLY A 28 6.35 -1.90 -11.56
CA GLY A 28 5.94 -0.86 -12.46
C GLY A 28 6.05 0.53 -11.83
N GLU A 29 5.55 1.50 -12.54
CA GLU A 29 5.69 2.90 -12.18
C GLU A 29 4.70 3.28 -11.10
N GLY A 30 5.21 3.73 -9.96
CA GLY A 30 4.38 4.18 -8.85
C GLY A 30 3.75 3.08 -8.03
N SER A 31 4.09 1.83 -8.29
CA SER A 31 3.52 0.70 -7.59
C SER A 31 4.64 -0.15 -6.99
N PHE A 32 4.42 -0.64 -5.77
CA PHE A 32 5.41 -1.41 -5.04
C PHE A 32 4.79 -2.72 -4.56
N LEU A 33 5.52 -3.80 -4.77
CA LEU A 33 5.10 -5.16 -4.42
C LEU A 33 5.96 -5.67 -3.28
N PHE A 34 5.32 -6.25 -2.27
CA PHE A 34 6.01 -6.81 -1.10
C PHE A 34 5.52 -8.22 -0.86
N TYR A 35 6.44 -9.16 -0.70
CA TYR A 35 6.07 -10.52 -0.29
C TYR A 35 7.29 -11.24 0.31
N ASN A 36 7.05 -12.35 0.98
CA ASN A 36 8.10 -13.18 1.54
C ASN A 36 8.59 -14.15 0.44
N PRO A 37 9.82 -13.97 -0.07
CA PRO A 37 10.30 -14.82 -1.15
C PRO A 37 10.68 -16.24 -0.71
N ASN A 38 10.83 -16.47 0.59
CA ASN A 38 11.21 -17.78 1.11
C ASN A 38 9.99 -18.63 1.45
N GLU A 39 8.92 -17.99 1.90
CA GLU A 39 7.66 -18.66 2.23
C GLU A 39 6.54 -17.70 1.91
N TRP A 40 5.87 -17.95 0.80
CA TRP A 40 4.85 -17.03 0.33
C TRP A 40 3.63 -17.01 1.25
N THR A 41 3.30 -15.84 1.77
CA THR A 41 2.16 -15.63 2.66
C THR A 41 1.19 -14.60 2.10
N GLY A 42 1.40 -14.15 0.87
CA GLY A 42 0.56 -13.19 0.18
C GLY A 42 1.38 -12.12 -0.52
N ASN A 43 0.76 -11.47 -1.49
CA ASN A 43 1.35 -10.35 -2.22
C ASN A 43 0.68 -9.06 -1.79
N PHE A 44 1.44 -8.15 -1.20
CA PHE A 44 0.96 -6.82 -0.84
C PHE A 44 1.43 -5.81 -1.89
N ARG A 45 0.49 -5.10 -2.49
CA ARG A 45 0.79 -4.01 -3.42
C ARG A 45 0.28 -2.71 -2.89
N ILE A 46 1.05 -1.66 -3.11
CA ILE A 46 0.63 -0.32 -2.75
C ILE A 46 1.00 0.66 -3.85
N SER A 47 0.05 1.52 -4.19
CA SER A 47 0.27 2.65 -5.09
C SER A 47 -0.23 3.90 -4.38
N ALA A 48 0.48 5.01 -4.57
CA ALA A 48 0.11 6.28 -3.96
C ALA A 48 -0.14 7.31 -5.04
N TYR A 49 -1.17 8.12 -4.84
CA TYR A 49 -1.59 9.16 -5.78
C TYR A 49 -1.80 10.46 -5.01
N LYS A 50 -1.45 11.56 -5.63
CA LYS A 50 -1.59 12.88 -5.02
C LYS A 50 -2.57 13.73 -5.82
N GLY A 51 -3.42 14.44 -5.11
CA GLY A 51 -4.43 15.29 -5.72
C GLY A 51 -4.71 16.53 -4.90
N SER A 52 -5.96 16.95 -4.88
CA SER A 52 -6.40 18.12 -4.11
C SER A 52 -6.28 17.87 -2.61
N ALA A 53 -6.48 18.90 -1.80
CA ALA A 53 -6.37 18.80 -0.35
C ALA A 53 -7.33 17.75 0.26
N THR A 54 -8.44 17.45 -0.42
CA THR A 54 -9.43 16.47 0.03
C THR A 54 -9.45 15.21 -0.84
N TYR A 55 -8.39 14.98 -1.57
CA TYR A 55 -8.35 13.93 -2.58
C TYR A 55 -8.63 12.54 -2.01
N ALA A 56 -8.01 12.21 -0.89
CA ALA A 56 -8.20 10.89 -0.28
C ALA A 56 -9.67 10.63 0.02
N ARG A 57 -10.35 11.60 0.63
CA ARG A 57 -11.76 11.48 0.97
C ARG A 57 -12.62 11.31 -0.29
N GLU A 58 -12.32 12.06 -1.33
CA GLU A 58 -13.06 11.99 -2.58
C GLU A 58 -12.93 10.62 -3.23
N VAL A 59 -11.70 10.08 -3.26
CA VAL A 59 -11.45 8.77 -3.86
C VAL A 59 -12.16 7.66 -3.08
N ILE A 60 -12.12 7.73 -1.76
CA ILE A 60 -12.79 6.74 -0.91
C ILE A 60 -14.30 6.77 -1.15
N ARG A 61 -14.89 7.95 -1.17
CA ARG A 61 -16.32 8.12 -1.41
C ARG A 61 -16.73 7.62 -2.78
N GLN A 62 -15.89 7.89 -3.79
CA GLN A 62 -16.16 7.47 -5.14
C GLN A 62 -16.15 5.95 -5.25
N GLU A 63 -15.19 5.30 -4.60
CA GLU A 63 -15.14 3.85 -4.59
C GLU A 63 -16.35 3.25 -3.90
N LEU A 64 -16.76 3.80 -2.77
CA LEU A 64 -17.96 3.33 -2.05
C LEU A 64 -19.22 3.49 -2.90
N LYS A 65 -19.27 4.51 -3.73
CA LYS A 65 -20.41 4.76 -4.61
C LYS A 65 -20.42 3.82 -5.82
N ASP A 66 -19.25 3.63 -6.44
CA ASP A 66 -19.14 2.93 -7.71
C ASP A 66 -19.00 1.42 -7.57
N ASN A 67 -18.50 0.94 -6.44
CA ASN A 67 -18.28 -0.48 -6.22
C ASN A 67 -19.30 -1.03 -5.22
N PRO A 68 -20.33 -1.77 -5.68
CA PRO A 68 -21.36 -2.30 -4.78
C PRO A 68 -20.81 -3.25 -3.71
N SER A 69 -19.64 -3.86 -3.96
CA SER A 69 -19.01 -4.77 -3.01
C SER A 69 -18.20 -4.06 -1.95
N ALA A 70 -17.95 -2.76 -2.12
CA ALA A 70 -17.12 -2.01 -1.19
C ALA A 70 -17.91 -1.62 0.06
N VAL A 71 -17.26 -1.75 1.21
CA VAL A 71 -17.83 -1.33 2.49
C VAL A 71 -16.83 -0.41 3.19
N SER A 72 -17.35 0.48 4.01
CA SER A 72 -16.51 1.39 4.79
C SER A 72 -15.97 0.65 6.01
N VAL A 73 -14.66 0.62 6.15
CA VAL A 73 -14.00 0.07 7.34
C VAL A 73 -12.97 1.08 7.81
N ARG A 74 -12.55 0.95 9.06
CA ARG A 74 -11.51 1.81 9.61
C ARG A 74 -10.29 0.97 9.98
N ILE A 75 -9.12 1.41 9.52
CA ILE A 75 -7.86 0.79 9.88
C ILE A 75 -6.97 1.89 10.44
N GLY A 76 -6.57 1.73 11.72
CA GLY A 76 -5.86 2.81 12.40
C GLY A 76 -6.72 4.06 12.40
N ASN A 77 -6.17 5.16 11.93
CA ASN A 77 -6.89 6.44 11.88
C ASN A 77 -7.51 6.72 10.52
N MET A 78 -7.47 5.75 9.61
CA MET A 78 -7.93 5.98 8.24
C MET A 78 -9.24 5.28 7.96
N GLU A 79 -10.12 5.98 7.25
CA GLU A 79 -11.27 5.38 6.62
C GLU A 79 -10.81 4.67 5.36
N CYS A 80 -11.36 3.49 5.09
CA CYS A 80 -11.02 2.72 3.92
C CYS A 80 -12.30 2.26 3.23
N ALA A 81 -12.29 2.25 1.91
CA ALA A 81 -13.28 1.51 1.12
C ALA A 81 -12.68 0.14 0.87
N TYR A 82 -13.26 -0.86 1.49
CA TYR A 82 -12.74 -2.22 1.44
C TYR A 82 -13.63 -3.14 0.62
N SER A 83 -13.01 -3.95 -0.23
CA SER A 83 -13.70 -4.99 -0.97
C SER A 83 -12.80 -6.20 -1.12
N LYS A 84 -13.38 -7.33 -1.47
CA LYS A 84 -12.59 -8.53 -1.75
C LYS A 84 -13.19 -9.28 -2.91
N GLU A 85 -12.33 -10.02 -3.61
CA GLU A 85 -12.70 -10.83 -4.74
C GLU A 85 -12.00 -12.17 -4.63
N MET A 86 -12.73 -13.25 -4.90
CA MET A 86 -12.15 -14.59 -4.92
C MET A 86 -11.98 -15.03 -6.36
N PHE A 87 -10.86 -15.67 -6.66
CA PHE A 87 -10.59 -16.15 -8.01
C PHE A 87 -9.78 -17.45 -7.96
N GLU A 88 -9.76 -18.13 -9.09
CA GLU A 88 -9.00 -19.36 -9.27
C GLU A 88 -7.91 -19.13 -10.31
N GLU A 89 -6.73 -19.68 -10.03
CA GLU A 89 -5.62 -19.64 -10.99
C GLU A 89 -4.86 -20.95 -10.86
N ASP A 90 -4.72 -21.66 -11.98
CA ASP A 90 -4.00 -22.94 -12.05
C ASP A 90 -4.48 -23.96 -11.01
N GLY A 91 -5.78 -24.01 -10.76
CA GLY A 91 -6.37 -24.94 -9.83
C GLY A 91 -6.31 -24.54 -8.37
N ALA A 92 -5.68 -23.41 -8.04
CA ALA A 92 -5.62 -22.89 -6.68
C ALA A 92 -6.58 -21.71 -6.54
N TYR A 93 -7.12 -21.54 -5.34
CA TYR A 93 -8.08 -20.48 -5.06
C TYR A 93 -7.44 -19.40 -4.20
N TYR A 94 -7.73 -18.16 -4.53
CA TYR A 94 -7.14 -16.98 -3.89
C TYR A 94 -8.22 -15.97 -3.52
N THR A 95 -7.92 -15.16 -2.53
CA THR A 95 -8.71 -13.98 -2.21
C THR A 95 -7.83 -12.76 -2.42
N SER A 96 -8.33 -11.79 -3.16
CA SER A 96 -7.68 -10.50 -3.32
C SER A 96 -8.47 -9.48 -2.51
N HIS A 97 -7.81 -8.89 -1.53
CA HIS A 97 -8.36 -7.81 -0.72
C HIS A 97 -7.93 -6.47 -1.31
N LEU A 98 -8.83 -5.51 -1.30
CA LEU A 98 -8.55 -4.17 -1.82
C LEU A 98 -8.99 -3.13 -0.79
N TRP A 99 -8.10 -2.21 -0.49
CA TRP A 99 -8.40 -1.05 0.35
C TRP A 99 -8.05 0.21 -0.43
N ILE A 100 -9.04 1.06 -0.61
CA ILE A 100 -8.84 2.42 -1.11
C ILE A 100 -8.92 3.33 0.10
N THR A 101 -7.84 4.04 0.39
CA THR A 101 -7.71 4.81 1.61
C THR A 101 -6.81 6.02 1.36
N GLY A 102 -6.41 6.71 2.40
CA GLY A 102 -5.47 7.81 2.27
C GLY A 102 -5.61 8.84 3.37
N MET A 103 -4.86 9.90 3.21
CA MET A 103 -4.81 11.04 4.14
C MET A 103 -4.69 12.31 3.33
N ASP A 104 -5.60 13.24 3.54
CA ASP A 104 -5.57 14.57 2.94
C ASP A 104 -5.43 14.51 1.41
N ASP A 105 -4.29 14.93 0.87
CA ASP A 105 -4.03 14.99 -0.57
C ASP A 105 -3.41 13.72 -1.14
N VAL A 106 -3.17 12.69 -0.31
CA VAL A 106 -2.55 11.45 -0.77
C VAL A 106 -3.53 10.30 -0.60
N ALA A 107 -3.83 9.61 -1.70
CA ALA A 107 -4.65 8.41 -1.69
C ALA A 107 -3.77 7.19 -1.92
N PHE A 108 -4.12 6.09 -1.27
CA PHE A 108 -3.43 4.82 -1.40
C PHE A 108 -4.39 3.76 -1.94
N GLU A 109 -3.92 3.03 -2.90
CA GLU A 109 -4.59 1.82 -3.36
C GLU A 109 -3.74 0.65 -2.89
N CYS A 110 -4.27 -0.13 -1.95
CA CYS A 110 -3.56 -1.25 -1.35
C CYS A 110 -4.30 -2.53 -1.68
N SER A 111 -3.57 -3.55 -2.10
CA SER A 111 -4.16 -4.86 -2.32
C SER A 111 -3.34 -5.94 -1.63
N PHE A 112 -4.00 -7.03 -1.26
CA PHE A 112 -3.33 -8.16 -0.66
C PHE A 112 -3.97 -9.43 -1.21
N THR A 113 -3.20 -10.19 -1.97
CA THR A 113 -3.66 -11.44 -2.56
C THR A 113 -3.08 -12.60 -1.77
N VAL A 114 -3.95 -13.43 -1.23
CA VAL A 114 -3.57 -14.58 -0.39
C VAL A 114 -4.33 -15.81 -0.83
N SER A 115 -3.88 -16.98 -0.36
CA SER A 115 -4.62 -18.20 -0.53
C SER A 115 -5.98 -18.11 0.16
N LYS A 116 -6.98 -18.73 -0.42
CA LYS A 116 -8.32 -18.74 0.14
C LYS A 116 -8.29 -19.22 1.60
N GLY A 117 -8.95 -18.49 2.48
CA GLY A 117 -9.00 -18.81 3.89
C GLY A 117 -7.86 -18.28 4.72
N SER A 118 -6.84 -17.66 4.09
CA SER A 118 -5.75 -17.04 4.84
C SER A 118 -6.15 -15.66 5.35
N SER A 119 -5.52 -15.27 6.45
CA SER A 119 -5.81 -13.98 7.08
C SER A 119 -5.18 -12.81 6.32
N ALA A 120 -5.84 -11.67 6.36
CA ALA A 120 -5.31 -10.41 5.84
C ALA A 120 -4.67 -9.56 6.95
N ALA A 121 -4.46 -10.12 8.13
CA ALA A 121 -3.99 -9.36 9.29
C ALA A 121 -2.65 -8.66 9.06
N GLU A 122 -1.72 -9.30 8.36
CA GLU A 122 -0.43 -8.67 8.06
C GLU A 122 -0.60 -7.42 7.21
N ALA A 123 -1.44 -7.51 6.18
CA ALA A 123 -1.70 -6.37 5.31
C ALA A 123 -2.39 -5.23 6.08
N GLU A 124 -3.34 -5.57 6.94
CA GLU A 124 -4.01 -4.57 7.76
C GLU A 124 -3.04 -3.85 8.69
N ALA A 125 -2.09 -4.59 9.26
CA ALA A 125 -1.06 -3.98 10.11
C ALA A 125 -0.17 -3.03 9.32
N VAL A 126 0.19 -3.39 8.09
CA VAL A 126 0.97 -2.52 7.21
C VAL A 126 0.19 -1.24 6.90
N ILE A 127 -1.08 -1.37 6.55
CA ILE A 127 -1.93 -0.21 6.26
C ILE A 127 -2.08 0.67 7.49
N ALA A 128 -2.25 0.08 8.67
CA ALA A 128 -2.37 0.84 9.91
C ALA A 128 -1.13 1.68 10.22
N SER A 129 0.02 1.29 9.68
CA SER A 129 1.29 1.99 9.90
C SER A 129 1.56 3.11 8.89
N LEU A 130 0.70 3.28 7.89
CA LEU A 130 0.91 4.31 6.87
C LEU A 130 0.93 5.70 7.50
N GLU A 131 1.93 6.48 7.12
CA GLU A 131 2.07 7.86 7.55
C GLU A 131 2.39 8.73 6.35
N LYS A 132 1.65 9.83 6.23
CA LYS A 132 1.94 10.85 5.23
C LYS A 132 3.14 11.66 5.71
N ARG A 133 4.07 11.91 4.83
CA ARG A 133 5.23 12.72 5.15
C ARG A 133 4.95 14.17 4.78
N LYS A 134 5.45 15.09 5.61
CA LYS A 134 5.20 16.51 5.40
C LYS A 134 5.88 16.99 4.12
N GLU A 135 5.11 17.70 3.30
CA GLU A 135 5.64 18.34 2.11
C GLU A 135 6.67 19.39 2.50
N GLY A 136 7.73 19.46 1.75
CA GLY A 136 8.80 20.44 1.99
C GLY A 136 9.83 20.00 3.02
N VAL A 137 9.61 18.91 3.72
CA VAL A 137 10.60 18.36 4.63
C VAL A 137 11.68 17.68 3.81
N LYS A 138 12.92 18.14 3.98
CA LYS A 138 14.06 17.54 3.31
C LYS A 138 14.68 16.49 4.19
N TYR A 139 14.96 15.35 3.61
CA TYR A 139 15.64 14.27 4.30
C TYR A 139 17.05 14.18 3.73
N PRO A 140 18.08 14.18 4.59
CA PRO A 140 19.44 13.98 4.10
C PRO A 140 19.55 12.69 3.33
N ALA A 141 20.30 12.72 2.23
CA ALA A 141 20.41 11.55 1.36
C ALA A 141 20.91 10.31 2.10
N GLU A 142 21.74 10.51 3.11
CA GLU A 142 22.27 9.41 3.90
C GLU A 142 21.24 8.75 4.81
N ILE A 143 20.09 9.37 5.03
CA ILE A 143 19.01 8.80 5.84
C ILE A 143 18.08 7.97 4.98
N ILE A 144 17.94 8.33 3.72
CA ILE A 144 17.06 7.63 2.78
C ILE A 144 17.88 6.55 2.07
N PRO A 145 17.58 5.26 2.28
CA PRO A 145 18.29 4.22 1.54
C PRO A 145 17.98 4.37 0.06
N VAL A 146 18.97 4.73 -0.73
CA VAL A 146 18.76 5.01 -2.13
C VAL A 146 19.35 3.88 -2.97
N ARG A 147 18.48 3.19 -3.70
CA ARG A 147 18.86 2.23 -4.73
C ARG A 147 18.64 2.88 -6.08
N LEU A 148 19.22 2.30 -7.12
CA LEU A 148 19.05 2.83 -8.47
C LEU A 148 17.56 2.89 -8.84
N SER A 149 16.80 1.88 -8.49
CA SER A 149 15.37 1.85 -8.75
C SER A 149 14.64 2.99 -8.06
N GLU A 150 15.04 3.32 -6.84
CA GLU A 150 14.44 4.42 -6.09
C GLU A 150 14.77 5.78 -6.70
N ILE A 151 16.02 5.95 -7.15
CA ILE A 151 16.40 7.18 -7.85
C ILE A 151 15.55 7.34 -9.09
N TYR A 152 15.39 6.27 -9.84
CA TYR A 152 14.57 6.27 -11.04
C TYR A 152 13.13 6.67 -10.72
N GLN A 153 12.56 6.10 -9.66
CA GLN A 153 11.18 6.38 -9.24
C GLN A 153 11.00 7.82 -8.81
N ILE A 154 11.98 8.44 -8.18
CA ILE A 154 11.89 9.85 -7.79
C ILE A 154 11.59 10.74 -9.00
N TYR A 155 12.12 10.39 -10.16
CA TYR A 155 11.89 11.16 -11.37
C TYR A 155 10.66 10.71 -12.16
N LYS A 156 10.22 9.48 -11.98
CA LYS A 156 9.10 8.95 -12.75
C LYS A 156 7.77 9.08 -12.04
N VAL A 157 7.76 8.96 -10.73
CA VAL A 157 6.54 8.98 -9.93
C VAL A 157 6.37 10.34 -9.30
N LYS A 158 6.35 11.34 -10.11
CA LYS A 158 6.07 12.70 -9.65
C LYS A 158 4.57 12.91 -9.62
N PRO A 159 4.09 13.64 -8.62
CA PRO A 159 2.70 14.04 -8.62
C PRO A 159 2.36 14.82 -9.86
#